data_0382ac2cb84f1624d418eca348777f02
#
_entry.id   0382ac2cb84f1624d418eca348777f02
#
_cell.length_a   1.000
_cell.length_b   1.000
_cell.length_c   1.000
_cell.angle_alpha   90.00
_cell.angle_beta   90.00
_cell.angle_gamma   90.00
#
_symmetry.space_group_name_H-M   'P 1'
#
loop_
_entity.id
_entity.type
_entity.pdbx_description
1 polymer ?
#
loop_
_entity_poly.entity_id
_entity_poly.type
_entity_poly.pdbx_seq_one_letter_code
_entity_poly.pdbx_strand_id
1 'polypeptide(L)'
;LTGAASSNLLKAGGTMTGNASFGDNNKAIFGAGSDLEIFHDGSHSRIYNKTGDLSLRGANVSMVNANDNEFMAKFLQDGAVELYHDNTKKFETIAGGCRIPSGGLLFGSDTAAANALDDYEEGTFTLAMKAGQTGTIVNTYAKYTKIGRNVTVNFDGAIEGAQNNSIVRIDGLPFSIAGGRIAVTAYYGQRQVIALAFSNGGYFYYQNTTVGGNNQGQDAAWLDASTGITFHDTYIT
;
A
#
# COMPACT_ATOMS: atom_id res chain seq x y z
N LEU A 1 -58.04 -18.32 -39.56
CA LEU A 1 -56.64 -17.93 -39.29
C LEU A 1 -56.52 -16.48 -38.79
N THR A 2 -57.42 -16.00 -37.95
CA THR A 2 -57.49 -14.62 -37.56
C THR A 2 -56.96 -14.31 -36.16
N GLY A 3 -56.27 -15.24 -35.53
CA GLY A 3 -55.73 -14.98 -34.20
C GLY A 3 -54.26 -15.24 -34.00
N ALA A 4 -53.65 -16.09 -34.78
CA ALA A 4 -52.26 -16.51 -34.56
C ALA A 4 -51.20 -15.74 -35.38
N ALA A 5 -51.61 -15.09 -36.48
CA ALA A 5 -50.67 -14.40 -37.37
C ALA A 5 -50.37 -12.96 -36.93
N SER A 6 -51.21 -12.33 -36.13
CA SER A 6 -50.99 -10.97 -35.61
C SER A 6 -50.02 -10.89 -34.42
N SER A 7 -49.62 -12.07 -33.87
CA SER A 7 -48.70 -12.16 -32.71
C SER A 7 -47.26 -12.50 -33.11
N ASN A 8 -46.99 -12.76 -34.38
CA ASN A 8 -45.67 -13.14 -34.82
C ASN A 8 -44.84 -11.91 -35.16
N LEU A 9 -43.62 -11.83 -34.61
CA LEU A 9 -42.65 -10.82 -35.00
C LEU A 9 -42.35 -10.98 -36.52
N LEU A 10 -42.56 -9.92 -37.29
CA LEU A 10 -42.33 -9.96 -38.74
C LEU A 10 -40.85 -10.23 -39.02
N LYS A 11 -40.56 -11.06 -40.04
CA LYS A 11 -39.15 -11.27 -40.48
C LYS A 11 -38.41 -10.03 -40.91
N ALA A 12 -39.14 -8.99 -41.29
CA ALA A 12 -38.57 -7.67 -41.66
C ALA A 12 -38.29 -6.76 -40.45
N GLY A 13 -38.54 -7.25 -39.23
CA GLY A 13 -38.45 -6.46 -37.99
C GLY A 13 -39.79 -5.85 -37.59
N GLY A 14 -39.85 -5.26 -36.42
CA GLY A 14 -41.02 -4.61 -35.84
C GLY A 14 -40.78 -4.14 -34.43
N THR A 15 -41.63 -3.24 -33.93
CA THR A 15 -41.63 -2.77 -32.53
C THR A 15 -42.59 -3.61 -31.71
N MET A 16 -42.08 -4.16 -30.62
CA MET A 16 -42.92 -4.81 -29.60
C MET A 16 -43.45 -3.76 -28.64
N THR A 17 -44.74 -3.69 -28.46
CA THR A 17 -45.42 -2.77 -27.53
C THR A 17 -45.69 -3.39 -26.15
N GLY A 18 -45.26 -4.63 -25.94
CA GLY A 18 -45.37 -5.38 -24.69
C GLY A 18 -44.12 -6.24 -24.44
N ASN A 19 -44.13 -6.97 -23.34
CA ASN A 19 -43.02 -7.86 -22.96
C ASN A 19 -42.91 -9.07 -23.89
N ALA A 20 -41.67 -9.46 -24.25
CA ALA A 20 -41.39 -10.81 -24.75
C ALA A 20 -41.11 -11.71 -23.56
N SER A 21 -41.94 -12.73 -23.37
CA SER A 21 -41.79 -13.70 -22.30
C SER A 21 -41.22 -15.01 -22.86
N PHE A 22 -40.09 -15.41 -22.28
CA PHE A 22 -39.41 -16.67 -22.58
C PHE A 22 -39.55 -17.58 -21.34
N GLY A 23 -40.08 -18.81 -21.51
CA GLY A 23 -40.07 -19.81 -20.45
C GLY A 23 -38.66 -20.35 -20.23
N ASP A 24 -38.47 -21.11 -19.17
CA ASP A 24 -37.18 -21.74 -18.84
C ASP A 24 -36.61 -22.51 -20.03
N ASN A 25 -35.31 -22.42 -20.21
CA ASN A 25 -34.57 -23.02 -21.33
C ASN A 25 -34.89 -22.46 -22.73
N ASN A 26 -35.84 -21.54 -22.87
CA ASN A 26 -36.08 -20.82 -24.11
C ASN A 26 -35.12 -19.64 -24.19
N LYS A 27 -34.56 -19.40 -25.38
CA LYS A 27 -33.43 -18.46 -25.56
C LYS A 27 -33.80 -17.34 -26.53
N ALA A 28 -33.36 -16.14 -26.20
CA ALA A 28 -33.14 -15.10 -27.20
C ALA A 28 -31.77 -15.37 -27.84
N ILE A 29 -31.76 -15.63 -29.16
CA ILE A 29 -30.55 -16.03 -29.90
C ILE A 29 -30.20 -14.94 -30.91
N PHE A 30 -28.91 -14.56 -30.97
CA PHE A 30 -28.37 -13.57 -31.84
C PHE A 30 -27.19 -14.16 -32.62
N GLY A 31 -27.04 -13.74 -33.88
CA GLY A 31 -26.00 -14.21 -34.81
C GLY A 31 -26.42 -15.51 -35.54
N ALA A 32 -25.87 -15.67 -36.77
CA ALA A 32 -26.21 -16.83 -37.63
C ALA A 32 -25.72 -18.18 -37.05
N GLY A 33 -24.65 -18.12 -36.23
CA GLY A 33 -24.07 -19.28 -35.53
C GLY A 33 -24.65 -19.50 -34.12
N SER A 34 -25.70 -18.77 -33.74
CA SER A 34 -26.20 -18.74 -32.36
C SER A 34 -25.10 -18.23 -31.40
N ASP A 35 -24.45 -17.13 -31.75
CA ASP A 35 -23.23 -16.62 -31.15
C ASP A 35 -23.47 -16.03 -29.77
N LEU A 36 -24.60 -15.35 -29.56
CA LEU A 36 -25.04 -14.85 -28.27
C LEU A 36 -26.39 -15.41 -27.88
N GLU A 37 -26.51 -15.96 -26.67
CA GLU A 37 -27.74 -16.49 -26.08
C GLU A 37 -28.03 -15.81 -24.75
N ILE A 38 -29.29 -15.38 -24.54
CA ILE A 38 -29.78 -14.85 -23.27
C ILE A 38 -30.97 -15.71 -22.84
N PHE A 39 -30.91 -16.32 -21.66
CA PHE A 39 -31.94 -17.24 -21.17
C PHE A 39 -31.87 -17.45 -19.67
N HIS A 40 -32.93 -18.03 -19.10
CA HIS A 40 -32.98 -18.62 -17.77
C HIS A 40 -33.07 -20.14 -17.89
N ASP A 41 -32.24 -20.90 -17.14
CA ASP A 41 -32.14 -22.35 -17.24
C ASP A 41 -33.00 -23.08 -16.18
N GLY A 42 -33.88 -22.38 -15.47
CA GLY A 42 -34.68 -22.88 -14.35
C GLY A 42 -34.00 -22.63 -12.99
N SER A 43 -32.72 -22.20 -12.98
CA SER A 43 -31.94 -21.90 -11.77
C SER A 43 -31.16 -20.63 -11.91
N HIS A 44 -30.62 -20.34 -13.10
CA HIS A 44 -29.70 -19.22 -13.34
C HIS A 44 -30.04 -18.46 -14.62
N SER A 45 -29.94 -17.15 -14.60
CA SER A 45 -29.97 -16.29 -15.77
C SER A 45 -28.57 -16.17 -16.39
N ARG A 46 -28.52 -16.34 -17.73
CA ARG A 46 -27.25 -16.38 -18.46
C ARG A 46 -27.24 -15.43 -19.66
N ILE A 47 -26.13 -14.77 -19.84
CA ILE A 47 -25.73 -14.10 -21.08
C ILE A 47 -24.52 -14.90 -21.58
N TYR A 48 -24.71 -15.71 -22.61
CA TYR A 48 -23.72 -16.64 -23.09
C TYR A 48 -23.23 -16.24 -24.48
N ASN A 49 -22.07 -15.61 -24.54
CA ASN A 49 -21.36 -15.26 -25.76
C ASN A 49 -20.41 -16.39 -26.14
N LYS A 50 -20.57 -16.95 -27.34
CA LYS A 50 -19.80 -18.12 -27.80
C LYS A 50 -18.63 -17.78 -28.68
N THR A 51 -18.65 -16.58 -29.28
CA THR A 51 -17.60 -16.14 -30.22
C THR A 51 -17.28 -14.67 -30.01
N GLY A 52 -15.99 -14.32 -30.08
CA GLY A 52 -15.54 -12.93 -29.90
C GLY A 52 -15.76 -12.39 -28.47
N ASP A 53 -15.69 -11.11 -28.31
CA ASP A 53 -15.82 -10.41 -27.02
C ASP A 53 -17.29 -10.07 -26.72
N LEU A 54 -17.66 -10.15 -25.45
CA LEU A 54 -18.89 -9.54 -24.93
C LEU A 54 -18.57 -8.12 -24.44
N SER A 55 -18.94 -7.11 -25.22
CA SER A 55 -18.74 -5.72 -24.86
C SER A 55 -19.99 -5.16 -24.14
N LEU A 56 -19.85 -4.77 -22.89
CA LEU A 56 -20.83 -4.02 -22.13
C LEU A 56 -20.49 -2.53 -22.20
N ARG A 57 -21.32 -1.71 -22.84
CA ARG A 57 -21.07 -0.29 -23.06
C ARG A 57 -22.09 0.57 -22.34
N GLY A 58 -21.64 1.54 -21.59
CA GLY A 58 -22.46 2.53 -20.90
C GLY A 58 -21.55 3.60 -20.30
N ALA A 59 -22.11 4.73 -19.88
CA ALA A 59 -21.35 5.72 -19.11
C ALA A 59 -20.78 5.09 -17.82
N ASN A 60 -21.59 4.22 -17.18
CA ASN A 60 -21.15 3.42 -16.06
C ASN A 60 -21.74 2.02 -16.19
N VAL A 61 -21.01 1.01 -15.66
CA VAL A 61 -21.51 -0.36 -15.49
C VAL A 61 -21.44 -0.70 -14.01
N SER A 62 -22.57 -1.13 -13.43
CA SER A 62 -22.65 -1.54 -12.02
C SER A 62 -23.13 -2.96 -11.89
N MET A 63 -22.54 -3.71 -10.96
CA MET A 63 -23.05 -4.98 -10.47
C MET A 63 -23.62 -4.75 -9.07
N VAL A 64 -24.87 -5.08 -8.89
CA VAL A 64 -25.63 -4.91 -7.64
C VAL A 64 -26.23 -6.23 -7.18
N ASN A 65 -26.58 -6.33 -5.92
CA ASN A 65 -27.30 -7.50 -5.40
C ASN A 65 -28.74 -7.57 -5.94
N ALA A 66 -29.45 -8.67 -5.68
CA ALA A 66 -30.79 -8.90 -6.16
C ALA A 66 -31.83 -7.86 -5.69
N ASN A 67 -31.56 -7.15 -4.60
CA ASN A 67 -32.45 -6.15 -4.02
C ASN A 67 -32.13 -4.72 -4.49
N ASP A 68 -31.13 -4.54 -5.35
CA ASP A 68 -30.68 -3.25 -5.88
C ASP A 68 -30.29 -2.22 -4.81
N ASN A 69 -29.79 -2.70 -3.68
CA ASN A 69 -29.42 -1.85 -2.53
C ASN A 69 -27.96 -1.99 -2.08
N GLU A 70 -27.18 -2.85 -2.76
CA GLU A 70 -25.79 -3.11 -2.43
C GLU A 70 -24.93 -3.26 -3.68
N PHE A 71 -23.84 -2.51 -3.75
CA PHE A 71 -22.87 -2.64 -4.83
C PHE A 71 -21.93 -3.80 -4.58
N MET A 72 -21.64 -4.57 -5.64
CA MET A 72 -20.58 -5.56 -5.69
C MET A 72 -19.38 -5.06 -6.49
N ALA A 73 -19.64 -4.39 -7.64
CA ALA A 73 -18.62 -3.75 -8.46
C ALA A 73 -19.18 -2.53 -9.21
N LYS A 74 -18.32 -1.57 -9.51
CA LYS A 74 -18.62 -0.43 -10.40
C LYS A 74 -17.47 -0.20 -11.36
N PHE A 75 -17.81 0.15 -12.60
CA PHE A 75 -16.93 0.60 -13.65
C PHE A 75 -17.41 1.99 -14.06
N LEU A 76 -16.67 3.02 -13.71
CA LEU A 76 -17.07 4.41 -13.92
C LEU A 76 -16.34 4.97 -15.14
N GLN A 77 -17.08 5.61 -16.04
CA GLN A 77 -16.48 6.32 -17.17
C GLN A 77 -15.53 7.40 -16.65
N ASP A 78 -14.29 7.43 -17.20
CA ASP A 78 -13.24 8.38 -16.82
C ASP A 78 -12.94 8.39 -15.30
N GLY A 79 -13.29 7.29 -14.62
CA GLY A 79 -13.21 7.11 -13.17
C GLY A 79 -12.62 5.77 -12.77
N ALA A 80 -12.92 5.36 -11.55
CA ALA A 80 -12.39 4.15 -10.94
C ALA A 80 -13.12 2.87 -11.38
N VAL A 81 -12.40 1.75 -11.35
CA VAL A 81 -12.98 0.42 -11.11
C VAL A 81 -13.02 0.21 -9.61
N GLU A 82 -14.18 -0.10 -9.06
CA GLU A 82 -14.40 -0.24 -7.63
C GLU A 82 -14.97 -1.64 -7.31
N LEU A 83 -14.43 -2.30 -6.28
CA LEU A 83 -14.93 -3.57 -5.76
C LEU A 83 -15.38 -3.40 -4.31
N TYR A 84 -16.48 -4.06 -3.97
CA TYR A 84 -17.15 -3.92 -2.69
C TYR A 84 -17.33 -5.26 -1.98
N HIS A 85 -17.35 -5.21 -0.66
CA HIS A 85 -17.81 -6.28 0.21
C HIS A 85 -18.73 -5.64 1.26
N ASP A 86 -19.97 -6.15 1.33
CA ASP A 86 -21.00 -5.63 2.23
C ASP A 86 -21.15 -4.10 2.10
N ASN A 87 -21.37 -3.63 0.87
CA ASN A 87 -21.49 -2.23 0.47
C ASN A 87 -20.30 -1.32 0.86
N THR A 88 -19.22 -1.91 1.36
CA THR A 88 -17.99 -1.20 1.73
C THR A 88 -16.94 -1.39 0.63
N LYS A 89 -16.43 -0.29 0.08
CA LYS A 89 -15.37 -0.33 -0.92
C LYS A 89 -14.10 -0.95 -0.34
N LYS A 90 -13.58 -2.01 -0.99
CA LYS A 90 -12.38 -2.73 -0.60
C LYS A 90 -11.21 -2.56 -1.56
N PHE A 91 -11.48 -2.22 -2.82
CA PHE A 91 -10.47 -2.00 -3.84
C PHE A 91 -10.95 -0.94 -4.82
N GLU A 92 -10.02 -0.12 -5.32
CA GLU A 92 -10.29 0.81 -6.42
C GLU A 92 -9.03 1.11 -7.25
N THR A 93 -9.24 1.46 -8.52
CA THR A 93 -8.19 2.04 -9.37
C THR A 93 -8.18 3.55 -9.19
N ILE A 94 -6.98 4.15 -9.18
CA ILE A 94 -6.75 5.60 -9.11
C ILE A 94 -5.73 6.00 -10.18
N ALA A 95 -5.57 7.30 -10.45
CA ALA A 95 -4.65 7.79 -11.47
C ALA A 95 -3.21 7.28 -11.33
N GLY A 96 -2.75 7.04 -10.12
CA GLY A 96 -1.40 6.54 -9.82
C GLY A 96 -1.27 5.02 -9.66
N GLY A 97 -2.36 4.26 -9.82
CA GLY A 97 -2.32 2.80 -9.61
C GLY A 97 -3.60 2.24 -9.02
N CYS A 98 -3.51 1.43 -7.98
CA CYS A 98 -4.64 0.89 -7.24
C CYS A 98 -4.53 1.19 -5.74
N ARG A 99 -5.66 1.21 -5.06
CA ARG A 99 -5.75 1.47 -3.62
C ARG A 99 -6.66 0.47 -2.92
N ILE A 100 -6.27 0.07 -1.72
CA ILE A 100 -7.11 -0.63 -0.74
C ILE A 100 -7.53 0.42 0.29
N PRO A 101 -8.78 0.91 0.30
CA PRO A 101 -9.19 2.06 1.11
C PRO A 101 -9.22 1.76 2.62
N SER A 102 -9.40 0.48 3.00
CA SER A 102 -9.47 0.07 4.40
C SER A 102 -9.17 -1.42 4.57
N GLY A 103 -8.56 -1.78 5.69
CA GLY A 103 -8.35 -3.16 6.10
C GLY A 103 -7.08 -3.82 5.58
N GLY A 104 -6.28 -3.11 4.77
CA GLY A 104 -5.00 -3.63 4.28
C GLY A 104 -5.08 -4.84 3.36
N LEU A 105 -3.94 -5.40 3.01
CA LEU A 105 -3.80 -6.59 2.17
C LEU A 105 -3.49 -7.81 3.05
N LEU A 106 -4.35 -8.81 3.00
CA LEU A 106 -4.16 -10.10 3.67
C LEU A 106 -3.64 -11.13 2.67
N PHE A 107 -2.78 -12.05 3.12
CA PHE A 107 -2.18 -13.08 2.28
C PHE A 107 -2.64 -14.48 2.70
N GLY A 108 -2.81 -15.37 1.71
CA GLY A 108 -3.20 -16.75 1.93
C GLY A 108 -4.61 -16.89 2.53
N SER A 109 -4.74 -17.68 3.58
CA SER A 109 -6.00 -17.93 4.29
C SER A 109 -6.16 -17.08 5.56
N ASP A 110 -5.28 -16.11 5.78
CA ASP A 110 -5.35 -15.23 6.95
C ASP A 110 -6.53 -14.27 6.83
N THR A 111 -7.30 -14.14 7.90
CA THR A 111 -8.46 -13.24 8.00
C THR A 111 -8.34 -12.23 9.14
N ALA A 112 -7.25 -12.31 9.92
CA ALA A 112 -7.04 -11.42 11.06
C ALA A 112 -6.57 -10.04 10.60
N ALA A 113 -7.34 -9.00 10.88
CA ALA A 113 -6.99 -7.63 10.52
C ALA A 113 -5.62 -7.17 11.07
N ALA A 114 -5.20 -7.74 12.20
CA ALA A 114 -3.88 -7.43 12.79
C ALA A 114 -2.69 -7.93 11.96
N ASN A 115 -2.93 -8.82 11.00
CA ASN A 115 -1.91 -9.37 10.09
C ASN A 115 -1.95 -8.73 8.70
N ALA A 116 -2.83 -7.79 8.48
CA ALA A 116 -2.93 -7.08 7.21
C ALA A 116 -1.70 -6.21 6.97
N LEU A 117 -1.20 -6.21 5.73
CA LEU A 117 -0.25 -5.20 5.29
C LEU A 117 -1.02 -3.90 5.00
N ASP A 118 -1.08 -3.03 5.98
CA ASP A 118 -1.83 -1.77 5.94
C ASP A 118 -0.95 -0.53 6.23
N ASP A 119 0.30 -0.76 6.56
CA ASP A 119 1.25 0.26 7.00
C ASP A 119 2.60 0.09 6.26
N TYR A 120 2.62 0.48 4.98
CA TYR A 120 3.84 0.63 4.19
C TYR A 120 4.09 2.10 3.92
N GLU A 121 5.26 2.58 4.29
CA GLU A 121 5.63 3.97 4.14
C GLU A 121 7.11 4.11 3.76
N GLU A 122 7.41 4.98 2.83
CA GLU A 122 8.77 5.40 2.48
C GLU A 122 8.89 6.91 2.63
N GLY A 123 10.05 7.36 3.07
CA GLY A 123 10.27 8.79 3.21
C GLY A 123 11.71 9.16 3.49
N THR A 124 11.88 10.44 3.79
CA THR A 124 13.13 11.02 4.19
C THR A 124 13.04 11.53 5.63
N PHE A 125 14.17 11.59 6.32
CA PHE A 125 14.26 12.16 7.65
C PHE A 125 15.48 13.09 7.73
N THR A 126 15.58 13.85 8.81
CA THR A 126 16.71 14.75 9.03
C THR A 126 17.22 14.56 10.44
N LEU A 127 18.47 14.17 10.56
CA LEU A 127 19.13 14.12 11.85
C LEU A 127 19.63 15.51 12.26
N ALA A 128 19.56 15.79 13.54
CA ALA A 128 20.04 17.01 14.14
C ALA A 128 20.75 16.73 15.48
N MET A 129 21.66 17.59 15.87
CA MET A 129 22.23 17.52 17.21
C MET A 129 21.14 17.80 18.25
N LYS A 130 21.09 16.99 19.30
CA LYS A 130 20.15 17.23 20.41
C LYS A 130 20.42 18.57 21.07
N ALA A 131 19.36 19.22 21.55
CA ALA A 131 19.47 20.49 22.28
C ALA A 131 20.52 20.42 23.41
N GLY A 132 21.41 21.39 23.45
CA GLY A 132 22.53 21.45 24.39
C GLY A 132 23.81 20.72 23.92
N GLN A 133 23.81 20.12 22.75
CA GLN A 133 25.01 19.62 22.08
C GLN A 133 25.61 20.71 21.18
N THR A 134 26.92 20.65 20.94
CA THR A 134 27.62 21.51 19.98
C THR A 134 27.83 20.78 18.66
N GLY A 135 28.03 21.54 17.58
CA GLY A 135 28.20 21.04 16.23
C GLY A 135 26.90 20.95 15.46
N THR A 136 27.01 20.53 14.23
CA THR A 136 25.90 20.36 13.28
C THR A 136 25.95 18.99 12.60
N ILE A 137 24.82 18.47 12.14
CA ILE A 137 24.79 17.32 11.28
C ILE A 137 24.49 17.76 9.86
N VAL A 138 25.40 17.40 8.96
CA VAL A 138 25.18 17.52 7.52
C VAL A 138 24.54 16.24 7.04
N ASN A 139 23.29 16.34 6.56
CA ASN A 139 22.54 15.22 6.03
C ASN A 139 22.74 15.14 4.52
N THR A 140 23.51 14.19 4.04
CA THR A 140 23.72 13.95 2.60
C THR A 140 22.64 13.03 2.05
N TYR A 141 22.30 11.98 2.82
CA TYR A 141 21.28 11.01 2.47
C TYR A 141 20.62 10.50 3.74
N ALA A 142 19.30 10.55 3.79
CA ALA A 142 18.53 10.05 4.93
C ALA A 142 17.17 9.56 4.44
N LYS A 143 17.01 8.26 4.33
CA LYS A 143 15.78 7.60 3.88
C LYS A 143 15.36 6.49 4.82
N TYR A 144 14.07 6.27 4.89
CA TYR A 144 13.51 5.15 5.62
C TYR A 144 12.47 4.39 4.79
N THR A 145 12.27 3.14 5.17
CA THR A 145 11.14 2.30 4.77
C THR A 145 10.53 1.71 6.03
N LYS A 146 9.21 1.84 6.18
CA LYS A 146 8.44 1.26 7.28
C LYS A 146 7.50 0.20 6.73
N ILE A 147 7.46 -0.96 7.36
CA ILE A 147 6.53 -2.05 7.07
C ILE A 147 5.98 -2.56 8.40
N GLY A 148 4.72 -2.26 8.66
CA GLY A 148 4.13 -2.49 9.96
C GLY A 148 4.92 -1.77 11.06
N ARG A 149 5.46 -2.51 11.99
CA ARG A 149 6.28 -1.96 13.10
C ARG A 149 7.77 -1.87 12.80
N ASN A 150 8.24 -2.47 11.70
CA ASN A 150 9.65 -2.46 11.34
C ASN A 150 10.00 -1.21 10.55
N VAL A 151 10.98 -0.46 11.02
CA VAL A 151 11.52 0.72 10.34
C VAL A 151 12.97 0.47 9.98
N THR A 152 13.27 0.46 8.70
CA THR A 152 14.63 0.41 8.18
C THR A 152 15.06 1.83 7.81
N VAL A 153 16.20 2.28 8.34
CA VAL A 153 16.77 3.59 8.07
C VAL A 153 18.13 3.48 7.39
N ASN A 154 18.36 4.35 6.42
CA ASN A 154 19.64 4.51 5.75
C ASN A 154 20.06 5.96 5.91
N PHE A 155 21.24 6.18 6.42
CA PHE A 155 21.80 7.51 6.62
C PHE A 155 23.24 7.58 6.11
N ASP A 156 23.54 8.67 5.42
CA ASP A 156 24.88 9.11 5.08
C ASP A 156 24.99 10.63 5.31
N GLY A 157 26.06 11.05 5.99
CA GLY A 157 26.22 12.44 6.36
C GLY A 157 27.51 12.68 7.14
N ALA A 158 27.59 13.81 7.81
CA ALA A 158 28.74 14.15 8.63
C ALA A 158 28.32 14.91 9.89
N ILE A 159 29.14 14.81 10.94
CA ILE A 159 29.11 15.73 12.07
C ILE A 159 30.19 16.79 11.85
N GLU A 160 29.81 18.05 11.89
CA GLU A 160 30.72 19.18 11.76
C GLU A 160 30.77 20.00 13.04
N GLY A 161 31.94 20.51 13.36
CA GLY A 161 32.18 21.32 14.54
C GLY A 161 32.68 20.53 15.77
N ALA A 162 33.34 21.22 16.67
CA ALA A 162 33.90 20.61 17.88
C ALA A 162 32.81 20.14 18.84
N GLN A 163 32.94 18.92 19.35
CA GLN A 163 32.05 18.38 20.36
C GLN A 163 32.57 18.71 21.76
N ASN A 164 31.71 19.19 22.62
CA ASN A 164 32.04 19.55 24.00
C ASN A 164 31.68 18.48 25.03
N ASN A 165 31.12 17.36 24.61
CA ASN A 165 30.65 16.27 25.47
C ASN A 165 31.26 14.94 25.07
N SER A 166 31.51 14.07 26.04
CA SER A 166 31.95 12.69 25.81
C SER A 166 30.87 11.79 25.18
N ILE A 167 29.63 12.26 25.16
CA ILE A 167 28.49 11.55 24.53
C ILE A 167 27.81 12.49 23.56
N VAL A 168 27.85 12.16 22.30
CA VAL A 168 27.10 12.87 21.25
C VAL A 168 25.66 12.34 21.21
N ARG A 169 24.71 13.25 21.29
CA ARG A 169 23.27 12.94 21.23
C ARG A 169 22.68 13.55 19.98
N ILE A 170 21.95 12.73 19.24
CA ILE A 170 21.38 13.08 17.96
C ILE A 170 19.88 12.76 18.00
N ASP A 171 19.07 13.68 17.51
CA ASP A 171 17.62 13.55 17.33
C ASP A 171 17.26 13.47 15.86
N GLY A 172 16.03 13.08 15.54
CA GLY A 172 15.48 13.18 14.20
C GLY A 172 15.23 11.85 13.51
N LEU A 173 15.20 10.73 14.22
CA LEU A 173 14.69 9.48 13.65
C LEU A 173 13.23 9.67 13.20
N PRO A 174 12.81 9.02 12.10
CA PRO A 174 11.48 9.21 11.53
C PRO A 174 10.34 8.75 12.47
N PHE A 175 10.62 7.77 13.33
CA PHE A 175 9.65 7.21 14.28
C PHE A 175 10.30 6.94 15.64
N SER A 176 9.49 6.99 16.68
CA SER A 176 9.92 6.62 18.02
C SER A 176 10.17 5.12 18.14
N ILE A 177 11.18 4.73 18.90
CA ILE A 177 11.51 3.32 19.13
C ILE A 177 10.61 2.76 20.24
N ALA A 178 9.93 1.64 19.98
CA ALA A 178 9.12 0.94 20.96
C ALA A 178 10.01 0.12 21.89
N GLY A 179 10.45 0.72 22.96
CA GLY A 179 11.15 0.05 24.06
C GLY A 179 12.45 -0.68 23.68
N GLY A 180 13.52 -0.40 24.36
CA GLY A 180 14.78 -1.08 24.14
C GLY A 180 15.90 -0.19 23.60
N ARG A 181 17.00 -0.84 23.28
CA ARG A 181 18.20 -0.24 22.69
C ARG A 181 18.49 -0.95 21.39
N ILE A 182 18.79 -0.20 20.35
CA ILE A 182 19.31 -0.75 19.11
C ILE A 182 20.81 -0.47 19.07
N ALA A 183 21.58 -1.45 18.65
CA ALA A 183 23.00 -1.26 18.37
C ALA A 183 23.16 -0.95 16.88
N VAL A 184 23.55 0.26 16.56
CA VAL A 184 23.87 0.69 15.20
C VAL A 184 25.36 0.63 14.98
N THR A 185 25.78 0.08 13.87
CA THR A 185 27.18 0.12 13.43
C THR A 185 27.38 1.36 12.56
N ALA A 186 28.16 2.29 13.03
CA ALA A 186 28.58 3.45 12.25
C ALA A 186 30.05 3.32 11.84
N TYR A 187 30.38 3.87 10.68
CA TYR A 187 31.75 3.94 10.19
C TYR A 187 32.27 5.37 10.27
N TYR A 188 33.46 5.53 10.78
CA TYR A 188 34.22 6.77 10.77
C TYR A 188 35.53 6.56 10.03
N GLY A 189 35.65 7.11 8.83
CA GLY A 189 36.81 6.86 8.00
C GLY A 189 37.11 5.37 7.83
N GLN A 190 38.27 4.89 8.24
CA GLN A 190 38.64 3.47 8.21
C GLN A 190 38.38 2.75 9.55
N ARG A 191 37.73 3.39 10.50
CA ARG A 191 37.46 2.82 11.83
C ARG A 191 36.02 2.51 12.01
N GLN A 192 35.75 1.28 12.44
CA GLN A 192 34.43 0.85 12.88
C GLN A 192 34.18 1.42 14.28
N VAL A 193 33.11 2.17 14.42
CA VAL A 193 32.65 2.68 15.71
C VAL A 193 31.44 1.87 16.12
N ILE A 194 31.57 1.14 17.20
CA ILE A 194 30.52 0.31 17.74
C ILE A 194 29.88 1.04 18.91
N ALA A 195 28.58 1.11 18.87
CA ALA A 195 27.59 1.43 19.88
C ALA A 195 26.92 2.78 19.71
N LEU A 196 25.86 2.75 19.01
CA LEU A 196 24.79 3.73 19.14
C LEU A 196 23.66 3.05 19.92
N ALA A 197 23.33 3.57 21.08
CA ALA A 197 22.20 3.09 21.86
C ALA A 197 21.04 4.06 21.68
N PHE A 198 19.95 3.57 21.18
CA PHE A 198 18.70 4.32 21.08
C PHE A 198 17.94 4.19 22.40
N SER A 199 17.34 5.26 22.88
CA SER A 199 16.50 5.26 24.05
C SER A 199 15.10 5.78 23.71
N ASN A 200 14.12 5.49 24.58
CA ASN A 200 12.78 6.05 24.49
C ASN A 200 12.85 7.58 24.35
N GLY A 201 12.63 8.08 23.13
CA GLY A 201 12.67 9.51 22.86
C GLY A 201 13.21 9.88 21.47
N GLY A 202 13.59 8.89 20.66
CA GLY A 202 13.98 9.13 19.26
C GLY A 202 15.37 9.72 19.06
N TYR A 203 16.27 9.60 20.03
CA TYR A 203 17.66 10.03 19.91
C TYR A 203 18.62 8.86 20.12
N PHE A 204 19.80 8.92 19.50
CA PHE A 204 20.86 7.95 19.69
C PHE A 204 22.08 8.58 20.36
N TYR A 205 22.82 7.72 21.05
CA TYR A 205 24.09 8.09 21.68
C TYR A 205 25.23 7.55 20.85
N TYR A 206 26.21 8.37 20.62
CA TYR A 206 27.50 7.95 20.12
C TYR A 206 28.44 7.75 21.31
N GLN A 207 28.99 6.57 21.44
CA GLN A 207 29.99 6.24 22.47
C GLN A 207 31.17 5.53 21.81
N ASN A 208 32.36 6.08 21.97
CA ASN A 208 33.58 5.42 21.53
C ASN A 208 33.86 4.20 22.40
N THR A 209 33.95 3.03 21.80
CA THR A 209 34.42 1.82 22.46
C THR A 209 35.77 1.47 21.86
N THR A 210 36.86 1.74 22.60
CA THR A 210 38.16 1.20 22.25
C THR A 210 38.16 -0.30 22.53
N VAL A 211 38.37 -1.12 21.51
CA VAL A 211 38.55 -2.57 21.69
C VAL A 211 39.80 -2.80 22.55
N GLY A 212 39.60 -3.27 23.79
CA GLY A 212 40.69 -3.68 24.68
C GLY A 212 40.99 -2.77 25.85
N GLY A 213 40.24 -1.72 26.14
CA GLY A 213 40.44 -0.86 27.31
C GLY A 213 39.16 -0.66 28.10
N ASN A 214 39.26 -0.49 29.43
CA ASN A 214 38.17 -0.15 30.31
C ASN A 214 37.28 0.92 29.68
N ASN A 215 35.94 0.74 29.78
CA ASN A 215 34.89 1.67 29.38
C ASN A 215 35.02 3.03 30.13
N GLN A 216 36.09 3.76 29.88
CA GLN A 216 36.23 5.13 30.24
C GLN A 216 35.69 5.91 29.05
N GLY A 217 34.61 6.68 29.26
CA GLY A 217 34.12 7.64 28.26
C GLY A 217 35.28 8.49 27.78
N GLN A 218 35.83 8.15 26.63
CA GLN A 218 36.86 8.94 26.00
C GLN A 218 36.19 10.15 25.36
N ASP A 219 36.78 11.29 25.58
CA ASP A 219 36.30 12.56 25.07
C ASP A 219 35.95 12.50 23.58
N ALA A 220 34.76 12.97 23.20
CA ALA A 220 34.39 13.19 21.81
C ALA A 220 35.27 14.25 21.09
N ALA A 221 36.34 14.69 21.74
CA ALA A 221 37.29 15.66 21.21
C ALA A 221 38.00 15.27 19.91
N TRP A 222 37.87 14.03 19.47
CA TRP A 222 38.39 13.55 18.18
C TRP A 222 37.34 13.51 17.06
N LEU A 223 36.06 13.83 17.35
CA LEU A 223 35.08 14.18 16.35
C LEU A 223 35.33 15.62 15.92
N ASP A 224 36.47 15.86 15.29
CA ASP A 224 36.79 17.14 14.74
C ASP A 224 36.19 17.33 13.34
N ALA A 225 36.23 18.53 12.87
CA ALA A 225 35.59 19.02 11.67
C ALA A 225 35.52 17.98 10.54
N SER A 226 34.32 17.51 10.20
CA SER A 226 34.06 16.65 9.05
C SER A 226 34.17 15.13 9.29
N THR A 227 33.51 14.63 10.34
CA THR A 227 33.41 13.18 10.58
C THR A 227 32.23 12.61 9.78
N GLY A 228 32.51 11.80 8.75
CA GLY A 228 31.53 11.08 8.01
C GLY A 228 30.84 10.01 8.88
N ILE A 229 29.52 9.95 8.83
CA ILE A 229 28.70 8.93 9.50
C ILE A 229 27.82 8.28 8.47
N THR A 230 27.93 6.95 8.36
CA THR A 230 27.02 6.14 7.53
C THR A 230 26.46 5.02 8.37
N PHE A 231 25.16 4.82 8.33
CA PHE A 231 24.54 3.65 8.95
C PHE A 231 23.33 3.15 8.17
N HIS A 232 23.10 1.86 8.31
CA HIS A 232 21.92 1.17 7.86
C HIS A 232 21.43 0.28 9.00
N ASP A 233 20.21 0.46 9.44
CA ASP A 233 19.66 -0.31 10.56
C ASP A 233 18.15 -0.44 10.50
N THR A 234 17.64 -1.42 11.26
CA THR A 234 16.20 -1.68 11.39
C THR A 234 15.80 -1.69 12.86
N TYR A 235 14.74 -0.98 13.19
CA TYR A 235 14.18 -0.93 14.54
C TYR A 235 12.65 -1.08 14.54
N ILE A 236 12.08 -1.31 15.71
CA ILE A 236 10.64 -1.52 15.92
C ILE A 236 10.04 -0.26 16.56
N THR A 237 8.89 0.19 16.03
CA THR A 237 8.08 1.31 16.55
C THR A 237 6.91 0.82 17.39
#